data_edba82d5dd25e7ec92336aa86a816495
#
_entry.id   edba82d5dd25e7ec92336aa86a816495
#
_cell.length_a   1.000
_cell.length_b   1.000
_cell.length_c   1.000
_cell.angle_alpha   90.00
_cell.angle_beta   90.00
_cell.angle_gamma   90.00
#
_symmetry.space_group_name_H-M   'P 1'
#
loop_
_entity.id
_entity.type
_entity.pdbx_description
1 polymer ?
#
loop_
_entity_poly.entity_id
_entity_poly.type
_entity_poly.pdbx_seq_one_letter_code
_entity_poly.pdbx_strand_id
1 'polypeptide(L)'
;MRPEAEMAWIPGGTFRMGPDWAEYPEEGPTRQVSVDGFWIDVSPVTTQEFARFIDATGYVTVAEREIGPSEYPQLDPSILRPGSMVFKAPTRGPVDLSRFVNWWSYVPGANWAHPEGPDTDVCDRAGHPVTHVAWDDVMAYSTWAGKQIPTEAEWERAARGGLDGRQARRLWCVTSLRRSSTRRAATMFFTRR
;
A
#
# COMPACT_ATOMS: atom_id res chain seq x y z
N MET A 1 12.16 8.32 21.64
CA MET A 1 11.51 9.51 21.03
C MET A 1 11.31 9.16 19.57
N ARG A 2 10.07 9.01 19.11
CA ARG A 2 9.77 8.70 17.69
C ARG A 2 10.12 9.92 16.87
N PRO A 3 10.90 9.83 15.77
CA PRO A 3 10.84 10.85 14.76
C PRO A 3 9.42 10.82 14.22
N GLU A 4 8.64 11.86 14.46
CA GLU A 4 7.33 11.99 13.85
C GLU A 4 7.57 12.01 12.33
N ALA A 5 6.94 11.09 11.61
CA ALA A 5 6.83 11.22 10.18
C ALA A 5 6.22 12.59 9.90
N GLU A 6 6.82 13.33 8.97
CA GLU A 6 6.32 14.63 8.60
C GLU A 6 4.86 14.50 8.12
N MET A 7 3.96 15.27 8.74
CA MET A 7 2.54 15.25 8.40
C MET A 7 2.14 16.61 7.82
N ALA A 8 1.27 16.56 6.81
CA ALA A 8 0.64 17.75 6.23
C ALA A 8 -0.78 17.92 6.74
N TRP A 9 -1.17 19.15 7.06
CA TRP A 9 -2.55 19.48 7.39
C TRP A 9 -3.40 19.59 6.14
N ILE A 10 -4.48 18.82 6.08
CA ILE A 10 -5.49 18.89 5.01
C ILE A 10 -6.73 19.57 5.59
N PRO A 11 -7.10 20.76 5.10
CA PRO A 11 -8.30 21.44 5.57
C PRO A 11 -9.56 20.68 5.19
N GLY A 12 -10.49 20.58 6.13
CA GLY A 12 -11.81 20.02 5.92
C GLY A 12 -12.60 20.75 4.83
N GLY A 13 -13.73 20.20 4.47
CA GLY A 13 -14.64 20.79 3.52
C GLY A 13 -15.33 19.79 2.61
N THR A 14 -16.21 20.30 1.76
CA THR A 14 -16.95 19.50 0.78
C THR A 14 -16.22 19.52 -0.56
N PHE A 15 -16.15 18.36 -1.22
CA PHE A 15 -15.56 18.22 -2.54
C PHE A 15 -16.33 17.19 -3.37
N ARG A 16 -16.11 17.19 -4.67
CA ARG A 16 -16.66 16.19 -5.59
C ARG A 16 -15.72 14.99 -5.65
N MET A 17 -16.12 13.90 -5.02
CA MET A 17 -15.41 12.64 -4.99
C MET A 17 -15.75 11.80 -6.23
N GLY A 18 -14.76 11.13 -6.79
CA GLY A 18 -14.89 10.35 -8.02
C GLY A 18 -14.57 11.18 -9.29
N PRO A 19 -14.39 10.51 -10.43
CA PRO A 19 -14.08 11.15 -11.71
C PRO A 19 -15.34 11.76 -12.34
N ASP A 20 -15.16 12.76 -13.21
CA ASP A 20 -16.27 13.31 -14.04
C ASP A 20 -16.81 12.28 -15.03
N TRP A 21 -16.01 11.30 -15.40
CA TRP A 21 -16.40 10.09 -16.13
C TRP A 21 -15.65 8.90 -15.52
N ALA A 22 -16.35 7.82 -15.25
CA ALA A 22 -15.78 6.59 -14.75
C ALA A 22 -15.25 5.76 -15.92
N GLU A 23 -13.97 5.39 -15.89
CA GLU A 23 -13.40 4.40 -16.79
C GLU A 23 -13.81 2.99 -16.34
N TYR A 24 -14.00 2.84 -15.03
CA TYR A 24 -14.49 1.63 -14.40
C TYR A 24 -15.76 1.90 -13.58
N PRO A 25 -16.75 0.98 -13.58
CA PRO A 25 -18.02 1.18 -12.88
C PRO A 25 -17.87 1.52 -11.38
N GLU A 26 -16.85 0.96 -10.72
CA GLU A 26 -16.58 1.18 -9.31
C GLU A 26 -16.05 2.59 -8.98
N GLU A 27 -15.59 3.35 -9.97
CA GLU A 27 -15.11 4.71 -9.77
C GLU A 27 -16.24 5.74 -9.70
N GLY A 28 -17.43 5.39 -10.15
CA GLY A 28 -18.59 6.26 -10.19
C GLY A 28 -19.72 5.83 -9.28
N PRO A 29 -20.81 6.60 -9.19
CA PRO A 29 -20.96 7.95 -9.73
C PRO A 29 -20.21 9.01 -8.91
N THR A 30 -19.89 10.15 -9.52
CA THR A 30 -19.37 11.32 -8.80
C THR A 30 -20.39 11.78 -7.77
N ARG A 31 -19.92 12.03 -6.54
CA ARG A 31 -20.77 12.48 -5.43
C ARG A 31 -20.10 13.58 -4.63
N GLN A 32 -20.90 14.43 -3.97
CA GLN A 32 -20.38 15.38 -2.98
C GLN A 32 -20.14 14.68 -1.66
N VAL A 33 -18.93 14.86 -1.11
CA VAL A 33 -18.54 14.31 0.17
C VAL A 33 -17.90 15.40 1.00
N SER A 34 -18.25 15.46 2.28
CA SER A 34 -17.62 16.34 3.28
C SER A 34 -16.70 15.53 4.17
N VAL A 35 -15.52 16.08 4.43
CA VAL A 35 -14.56 15.54 5.40
C VAL A 35 -14.15 16.63 6.38
N ASP A 36 -13.89 16.24 7.61
CA ASP A 36 -13.25 17.13 8.60
C ASP A 36 -11.79 17.38 8.25
N GLY A 37 -11.17 18.40 8.85
CA GLY A 37 -9.73 18.61 8.73
C GLY A 37 -8.94 17.50 9.43
N PHE A 38 -7.82 17.08 8.81
CA PHE A 38 -6.98 16.01 9.33
C PHE A 38 -5.52 16.19 8.94
N TRP A 39 -4.64 15.54 9.67
CA TRP A 39 -3.24 15.41 9.30
C TRP A 39 -3.04 14.12 8.50
N ILE A 40 -2.20 14.15 7.46
CA ILE A 40 -1.82 12.98 6.69
C ILE A 40 -0.29 12.91 6.57
N ASP A 41 0.27 11.71 6.59
CA ASP A 41 1.70 11.50 6.35
C ASP A 41 2.08 12.01 4.96
N VAL A 42 3.19 12.76 4.86
CA VAL A 42 3.71 13.32 3.60
C VAL A 42 4.30 12.22 2.71
N SER A 43 4.77 11.14 3.30
CA SER A 43 5.33 9.98 2.63
C SER A 43 4.70 8.69 3.11
N PRO A 44 4.76 7.62 2.30
CA PRO A 44 4.42 6.28 2.77
C PRO A 44 5.32 5.86 3.93
N VAL A 45 4.82 4.93 4.76
CA VAL A 45 5.65 4.28 5.77
C VAL A 45 6.86 3.62 5.13
N THR A 46 8.02 4.00 5.57
CA THR A 46 9.29 3.46 5.07
C THR A 46 9.64 2.12 5.70
N THR A 47 10.50 1.36 5.04
CA THR A 47 11.06 0.12 5.58
C THR A 47 11.71 0.32 6.95
N GLN A 48 12.43 1.44 7.14
CA GLN A 48 13.04 1.77 8.43
C GLN A 48 12.01 2.04 9.53
N GLU A 49 10.91 2.72 9.22
CA GLU A 49 9.85 2.97 10.20
C GLU A 49 9.13 1.67 10.57
N PHE A 50 8.88 0.82 9.58
CA PHE A 50 8.28 -0.49 9.82
C PHE A 50 9.21 -1.40 10.64
N ALA A 51 10.51 -1.41 10.37
CA ALA A 51 11.49 -2.13 11.16
C ALA A 51 11.46 -1.73 12.65
N ARG A 52 11.34 -0.43 12.94
CA ARG A 52 11.19 0.05 14.33
C ARG A 52 9.94 -0.48 15.02
N PHE A 53 8.85 -0.64 14.27
CA PHE A 53 7.63 -1.25 14.79
C PHE A 53 7.87 -2.72 15.13
N ILE A 54 8.49 -3.48 14.23
CA ILE A 54 8.82 -4.88 14.46
C ILE A 54 9.75 -5.03 15.67
N ASP A 55 10.83 -4.24 15.74
CA ASP A 55 11.78 -4.26 16.85
C ASP A 55 11.12 -3.94 18.20
N ALA A 56 10.16 -3.01 18.20
CA ALA A 56 9.49 -2.58 19.43
C ALA A 56 8.41 -3.56 19.92
N THR A 57 7.84 -4.37 19.03
CA THR A 57 6.65 -5.18 19.33
C THR A 57 6.87 -6.69 19.20
N GLY A 58 7.88 -7.12 18.45
CA GLY A 58 8.06 -8.52 18.06
C GLY A 58 6.94 -9.03 17.14
N TYR A 59 6.24 -8.11 16.43
CA TYR A 59 5.14 -8.49 15.56
C TYR A 59 5.62 -9.34 14.38
N VAL A 60 4.90 -10.41 14.10
CA VAL A 60 5.14 -11.31 12.95
C VAL A 60 4.11 -10.98 11.88
N THR A 61 4.57 -10.58 10.68
CA THR A 61 3.69 -10.20 9.58
C THR A 61 2.96 -11.39 8.96
N VAL A 62 1.86 -11.12 8.26
CA VAL A 62 1.10 -12.18 7.57
C VAL A 62 1.98 -12.99 6.62
N ALA A 63 2.93 -12.34 5.93
CA ALA A 63 3.86 -13.00 5.03
C ALA A 63 4.87 -13.94 5.73
N GLU A 64 5.03 -13.81 7.05
CA GLU A 64 5.94 -14.61 7.87
C GLU A 64 5.23 -15.69 8.70
N ARG A 65 3.88 -15.63 8.78
CA ARG A 65 3.09 -16.60 9.56
C ARG A 65 2.97 -17.93 8.84
N GLU A 66 3.00 -19.01 9.61
CA GLU A 66 2.68 -20.34 9.09
C GLU A 66 1.24 -20.36 8.55
N ILE A 67 1.09 -20.97 7.40
CA ILE A 67 -0.21 -21.13 6.74
C ILE A 67 -0.79 -22.47 7.16
N GLY A 68 -1.90 -22.43 7.90
CA GLY A 68 -2.59 -23.64 8.33
C GLY A 68 -3.24 -24.38 7.14
N PRO A 69 -3.13 -25.74 7.06
CA PRO A 69 -3.79 -26.50 6.00
C PRO A 69 -5.31 -26.29 5.92
N SER A 70 -5.93 -25.90 7.05
CA SER A 70 -7.36 -25.59 7.12
C SER A 70 -7.74 -24.28 6.43
N GLU A 71 -6.81 -23.37 6.23
CA GLU A 71 -7.06 -22.08 5.55
C GLU A 71 -7.20 -22.29 4.03
N TYR A 72 -6.50 -23.28 3.49
CA TYR A 72 -6.50 -23.60 2.07
C TYR A 72 -6.64 -25.13 1.84
N PRO A 73 -7.76 -25.72 2.20
CA PRO A 73 -7.94 -27.19 2.16
C PRO A 73 -7.85 -27.82 0.76
N GLN A 74 -7.93 -26.96 -0.29
CA GLN A 74 -7.80 -27.38 -1.68
C GLN A 74 -6.35 -27.44 -2.19
N LEU A 75 -5.39 -26.93 -1.40
CA LEU A 75 -3.97 -26.90 -1.77
C LEU A 75 -3.20 -28.03 -1.10
N ASP A 76 -2.13 -28.48 -1.76
CA ASP A 76 -1.19 -29.42 -1.17
C ASP A 76 -0.46 -28.74 0.01
N PRO A 77 -0.50 -29.31 1.22
CA PRO A 77 0.19 -28.74 2.39
C PRO A 77 1.69 -28.48 2.17
N SER A 78 2.34 -29.21 1.27
CA SER A 78 3.78 -29.03 0.99
C SER A 78 4.11 -27.69 0.32
N ILE A 79 3.13 -27.04 -0.29
CA ILE A 79 3.31 -25.71 -0.92
C ILE A 79 2.85 -24.57 -0.03
N LEU A 80 2.21 -24.85 1.11
CA LEU A 80 1.78 -23.86 2.09
C LEU A 80 2.98 -23.39 2.94
N ARG A 81 3.78 -22.51 2.36
CA ARG A 81 4.93 -21.90 3.04
C ARG A 81 4.69 -20.41 3.17
N PRO A 82 5.08 -19.78 4.31
CA PRO A 82 5.09 -18.33 4.44
C PRO A 82 5.80 -17.65 3.28
N GLY A 83 5.27 -16.55 2.80
CA GLY A 83 5.84 -15.82 1.68
C GLY A 83 4.89 -14.78 1.11
N SER A 84 5.27 -14.21 -0.02
CA SER A 84 4.49 -13.15 -0.67
C SER A 84 4.63 -13.17 -2.18
N MET A 85 3.76 -12.38 -2.83
CA MET A 85 3.81 -12.18 -4.28
C MET A 85 4.92 -11.18 -4.64
N VAL A 86 5.86 -11.61 -5.47
CA VAL A 86 6.99 -10.80 -5.95
C VAL A 86 6.79 -10.46 -7.41
N PHE A 87 6.95 -9.18 -7.74
CA PHE A 87 6.95 -8.73 -9.13
C PHE A 87 8.22 -9.17 -9.83
N LYS A 88 8.08 -9.79 -10.98
CA LYS A 88 9.20 -10.16 -11.86
C LYS A 88 9.02 -9.48 -13.21
N ALA A 89 9.89 -8.51 -13.51
CA ALA A 89 9.88 -7.86 -14.81
C ALA A 89 10.11 -8.90 -15.91
N PRO A 90 9.25 -8.92 -16.93
CA PRO A 90 9.44 -9.81 -18.06
C PRO A 90 10.77 -9.49 -18.78
N THR A 91 11.55 -10.51 -19.05
CA THR A 91 12.92 -10.35 -19.61
C THR A 91 12.95 -10.31 -21.14
N ARG A 92 11.88 -10.72 -21.83
CA ARG A 92 11.83 -10.79 -23.31
C ARG A 92 10.40 -10.65 -23.85
N GLY A 93 10.28 -9.88 -24.94
CA GLY A 93 9.09 -9.82 -25.80
C GLY A 93 7.86 -9.15 -25.21
N PRO A 94 6.79 -9.02 -26.01
CA PRO A 94 5.52 -8.51 -25.53
C PRO A 94 4.91 -9.50 -24.51
N VAL A 95 4.42 -8.98 -23.39
CA VAL A 95 3.82 -9.74 -22.31
C VAL A 95 2.31 -9.56 -22.35
N ASP A 96 1.61 -10.68 -22.28
CA ASP A 96 0.18 -10.64 -22.06
C ASP A 96 -0.11 -10.15 -20.62
N LEU A 97 -0.52 -8.90 -20.51
CA LEU A 97 -0.81 -8.23 -19.25
C LEU A 97 -2.11 -8.75 -18.60
N SER A 98 -2.95 -9.47 -19.33
CA SER A 98 -4.16 -10.08 -18.78
C SER A 98 -3.85 -11.26 -17.85
N ARG A 99 -2.68 -11.87 -18.03
CA ARG A 99 -2.23 -13.01 -17.22
C ARG A 99 -1.27 -12.57 -16.13
N PHE A 100 -1.78 -12.38 -14.96
CA PHE A 100 -1.06 -11.97 -13.76
C PHE A 100 0.20 -12.82 -13.47
N VAL A 101 0.16 -14.13 -13.72
CA VAL A 101 1.29 -15.06 -13.52
C VAL A 101 2.51 -14.77 -14.43
N ASN A 102 2.36 -13.94 -15.45
CA ASN A 102 3.46 -13.58 -16.34
C ASN A 102 4.45 -12.58 -15.70
N TRP A 103 4.05 -11.95 -14.60
CA TRP A 103 4.80 -10.84 -13.96
C TRP A 103 4.73 -10.85 -12.44
N TRP A 104 3.95 -11.75 -11.85
CA TRP A 104 3.93 -12.00 -10.41
C TRP A 104 4.19 -13.47 -10.12
N SER A 105 5.00 -13.73 -9.11
CA SER A 105 5.27 -15.08 -8.61
C SER A 105 5.16 -15.10 -7.10
N TYR A 106 4.52 -16.13 -6.57
CA TYR A 106 4.62 -16.40 -5.13
C TYR A 106 6.01 -16.90 -4.81
N VAL A 107 6.68 -16.25 -3.87
CA VAL A 107 8.04 -16.58 -3.44
C VAL A 107 8.01 -16.90 -1.95
N PRO A 108 8.24 -18.18 -1.58
CA PRO A 108 8.38 -18.57 -0.18
C PRO A 108 9.51 -17.78 0.48
N GLY A 109 9.26 -17.28 1.69
CA GLY A 109 10.21 -16.47 2.45
C GLY A 109 10.29 -14.99 2.03
N ALA A 110 9.60 -14.57 0.97
CA ALA A 110 9.48 -13.14 0.65
C ALA A 110 8.60 -12.44 1.69
N ASN A 111 9.12 -11.37 2.29
CA ASN A 111 8.44 -10.58 3.30
C ASN A 111 8.99 -9.14 3.31
N TRP A 112 8.60 -8.32 4.26
CA TRP A 112 9.01 -6.93 4.37
C TRP A 112 10.53 -6.73 4.48
N ALA A 113 11.26 -7.68 5.09
CA ALA A 113 12.72 -7.64 5.26
C ALA A 113 13.49 -8.34 4.12
N HIS A 114 12.81 -9.22 3.38
CA HIS A 114 13.34 -10.02 2.27
C HIS A 114 12.46 -9.89 1.02
N PRO A 115 12.45 -8.71 0.34
CA PRO A 115 11.42 -8.38 -0.65
C PRO A 115 11.36 -9.29 -1.88
N GLU A 116 12.47 -9.82 -2.34
CA GLU A 116 12.53 -10.74 -3.48
C GLU A 116 12.72 -12.21 -3.06
N GLY A 117 12.74 -12.50 -1.74
CA GLY A 117 12.92 -13.82 -1.15
C GLY A 117 14.08 -13.90 -0.16
N PRO A 118 14.36 -15.07 0.45
CA PRO A 118 15.25 -15.23 1.60
C PRO A 118 16.68 -14.73 1.40
N ASP A 119 17.15 -14.70 0.16
CA ASP A 119 18.51 -14.29 -0.18
C ASP A 119 18.65 -12.77 -0.41
N THR A 120 17.60 -12.01 -0.15
CA THR A 120 17.57 -10.54 -0.30
C THR A 120 17.41 -9.84 1.04
N ASP A 121 17.79 -8.57 1.09
CA ASP A 121 17.59 -7.71 2.26
C ASP A 121 17.14 -6.30 1.87
N VAL A 122 16.96 -5.44 2.86
CA VAL A 122 16.51 -4.06 2.70
C VAL A 122 17.55 -3.04 3.19
N CYS A 123 18.81 -3.43 3.33
CA CYS A 123 19.87 -2.57 3.89
C CYS A 123 20.06 -1.27 3.11
N ASP A 124 19.91 -1.31 1.78
CA ASP A 124 19.99 -0.15 0.88
C ASP A 124 18.63 0.53 0.63
N ARG A 125 17.56 0.02 1.20
CA ARG A 125 16.16 0.44 0.96
C ARG A 125 15.46 1.00 2.19
N ALA A 126 16.21 1.43 3.20
CA ALA A 126 15.65 1.93 4.46
C ALA A 126 14.62 3.06 4.28
N GLY A 127 14.85 3.96 3.30
CA GLY A 127 13.95 5.06 2.96
C GLY A 127 12.89 4.72 1.90
N HIS A 128 12.84 3.49 1.39
CA HIS A 128 11.81 3.06 0.45
C HIS A 128 10.52 2.68 1.18
N PRO A 129 9.36 2.77 0.53
CA PRO A 129 8.11 2.27 1.10
C PRO A 129 8.23 0.78 1.45
N VAL A 130 7.73 0.41 2.62
CA VAL A 130 7.65 -0.99 3.01
C VAL A 130 6.70 -1.75 2.09
N THR A 131 7.05 -2.99 1.77
CA THR A 131 6.29 -3.89 0.89
C THR A 131 5.90 -5.17 1.63
N HIS A 132 5.10 -6.04 1.00
CA HIS A 132 4.67 -7.34 1.52
C HIS A 132 3.94 -7.25 2.87
N VAL A 133 3.13 -6.21 3.04
CA VAL A 133 2.28 -5.99 4.21
C VAL A 133 0.82 -6.24 3.84
N ALA A 134 0.13 -6.99 4.67
CA ALA A 134 -1.29 -7.27 4.57
C ALA A 134 -2.11 -6.27 5.41
N TRP A 135 -3.43 -6.34 5.32
CA TRP A 135 -4.32 -5.48 6.08
C TRP A 135 -4.08 -5.56 7.61
N ASP A 136 -3.89 -6.77 8.13
CA ASP A 136 -3.65 -6.98 9.55
C ASP A 136 -2.36 -6.30 10.02
N ASP A 137 -1.31 -6.34 9.18
CA ASP A 137 -0.02 -5.70 9.46
C ASP A 137 -0.18 -4.18 9.50
N VAL A 138 -0.97 -3.63 8.55
CA VAL A 138 -1.28 -2.20 8.50
C VAL A 138 -2.06 -1.75 9.74
N MET A 139 -3.04 -2.55 10.19
CA MET A 139 -3.82 -2.27 11.41
C MET A 139 -2.94 -2.33 12.67
N ALA A 140 -2.07 -3.33 12.78
CA ALA A 140 -1.15 -3.45 13.89
C ALA A 140 -0.17 -2.27 13.96
N TYR A 141 0.42 -1.91 12.82
CA TYR A 141 1.29 -0.73 12.72
C TYR A 141 0.55 0.55 13.10
N SER A 142 -0.66 0.79 12.57
CA SER A 142 -1.45 2.01 12.85
C SER A 142 -1.73 2.16 14.34
N THR A 143 -2.11 1.07 15.00
CA THR A 143 -2.37 1.04 16.44
C THR A 143 -1.10 1.38 17.24
N TRP A 144 0.03 0.78 16.90
CA TRP A 144 1.32 1.06 17.54
C TRP A 144 1.78 2.51 17.30
N ALA A 145 1.58 3.03 16.09
CA ALA A 145 1.94 4.39 15.72
C ALA A 145 1.02 5.46 16.32
N GLY A 146 -0.17 5.07 16.84
CA GLY A 146 -1.20 6.00 17.31
C GLY A 146 -1.78 6.83 16.17
N LYS A 147 -1.91 6.23 14.99
CA LYS A 147 -2.43 6.83 13.77
C LYS A 147 -3.63 6.02 13.27
N GLN A 148 -4.31 6.53 12.25
CA GLN A 148 -5.45 5.88 11.60
C GLN A 148 -5.18 5.73 10.11
N ILE A 149 -5.77 4.70 9.50
CA ILE A 149 -5.78 4.58 8.05
C ILE A 149 -6.78 5.61 7.51
N PRO A 150 -6.42 6.40 6.48
CA PRO A 150 -7.34 7.34 5.88
C PRO A 150 -8.56 6.60 5.29
N THR A 151 -9.70 7.19 5.41
CA THR A 151 -10.85 6.79 4.60
C THR A 151 -10.56 7.10 3.13
N GLU A 152 -11.28 6.45 2.23
CA GLU A 152 -11.17 6.72 0.80
C GLU A 152 -11.39 8.21 0.49
N ALA A 153 -12.37 8.84 1.16
CA ALA A 153 -12.67 10.26 0.99
C ALA A 153 -11.54 11.18 1.50
N GLU A 154 -10.95 10.88 2.65
CA GLU A 154 -9.80 11.63 3.18
C GLU A 154 -8.60 11.51 2.24
N TRP A 155 -8.32 10.28 1.79
CA TRP A 155 -7.20 10.04 0.87
C TRP A 155 -7.40 10.78 -0.46
N GLU A 156 -8.59 10.71 -1.06
CA GLU A 156 -8.88 11.41 -2.31
C GLU A 156 -8.85 12.93 -2.12
N ARG A 157 -9.38 13.46 -1.01
CA ARG A 157 -9.30 14.88 -0.68
C ARG A 157 -7.85 15.37 -0.61
N ALA A 158 -6.99 14.62 0.06
CA ALA A 158 -5.56 14.94 0.14
C ALA A 158 -4.89 14.87 -1.22
N ALA A 159 -5.13 13.81 -1.99
CA ALA A 159 -4.55 13.62 -3.31
C ALA A 159 -4.98 14.68 -4.34
N ARG A 160 -6.16 15.27 -4.17
CA ARG A 160 -6.65 16.35 -5.04
C ARG A 160 -5.94 17.68 -4.79
N GLY A 161 -5.39 17.93 -3.61
CA GLY A 161 -4.70 19.18 -3.30
C GLY A 161 -5.57 20.43 -3.48
N GLY A 162 -6.89 20.33 -3.26
CA GLY A 162 -7.85 21.41 -3.44
C GLY A 162 -8.38 21.60 -4.88
N LEU A 163 -7.99 20.74 -5.80
CA LEU A 163 -8.46 20.79 -7.20
C LEU A 163 -9.73 19.94 -7.40
N ASP A 164 -10.59 20.38 -8.30
CA ASP A 164 -11.80 19.68 -8.73
C ASP A 164 -11.72 19.19 -10.19
N GLY A 165 -12.47 18.13 -10.51
CA GLY A 165 -12.65 17.61 -11.85
C GLY A 165 -11.37 17.21 -12.55
N ARG A 166 -11.25 17.57 -13.83
CA ARG A 166 -10.12 17.16 -14.70
C ARG A 166 -8.75 17.65 -14.24
N GLN A 167 -8.68 18.75 -13.50
CA GLN A 167 -7.40 19.29 -13.01
C GLN A 167 -6.79 18.40 -11.93
N ALA A 168 -7.61 17.85 -11.04
CA ALA A 168 -7.18 16.89 -10.04
C ALA A 168 -6.55 15.64 -10.67
N ARG A 169 -7.09 15.19 -11.79
CA ARG A 169 -6.57 14.04 -12.54
C ARG A 169 -5.16 14.26 -13.13
N ARG A 170 -4.83 15.50 -13.51
CA ARG A 170 -3.48 15.83 -14.01
C ARG A 170 -2.42 15.71 -12.90
N LEU A 171 -2.75 16.11 -11.68
CA LEU A 171 -1.85 15.92 -10.51
C LEU A 171 -1.74 14.43 -10.12
N TRP A 172 -2.82 13.71 -10.16
CA TRP A 172 -2.83 12.25 -9.98
C TRP A 172 -1.92 11.54 -11.00
N CYS A 173 -1.94 12.02 -12.23
CA CYS A 173 -1.08 11.51 -13.29
C CYS A 173 0.39 11.87 -13.07
N VAL A 174 0.72 13.00 -12.46
CA VAL A 174 2.10 13.41 -12.17
C VAL A 174 2.67 12.68 -10.95
N THR A 175 1.87 12.43 -9.92
CA THR A 175 2.27 11.62 -8.76
C THR A 175 2.18 10.11 -9.03
N SER A 176 1.34 9.68 -9.96
CA SER A 176 1.27 8.29 -10.45
C SER A 176 2.06 8.04 -11.74
N LEU A 177 2.73 9.07 -12.29
CA LEU A 177 3.46 9.03 -13.57
C LEU A 177 4.81 8.34 -13.52
N ARG A 178 4.95 7.41 -12.64
CA ARG A 178 5.62 6.20 -13.07
C ARG A 178 4.61 5.08 -12.97
N ARG A 179 3.66 5.06 -13.90
CA ARG A 179 2.95 3.84 -14.25
C ARG A 179 3.94 2.83 -14.81
N SER A 180 4.71 2.24 -13.93
CA SER A 180 4.96 0.84 -14.08
C SER A 180 3.69 0.17 -13.55
N SER A 181 3.16 -0.72 -14.32
CA SER A 181 1.94 -1.49 -14.19
C SER A 181 1.80 -2.33 -12.91
N THR A 182 2.09 -1.81 -11.75
CA THR A 182 1.98 -2.47 -10.47
C THR A 182 0.77 -1.92 -9.72
N ARG A 183 -0.36 -2.58 -9.95
CA ARG A 183 -1.49 -2.50 -9.04
C ARG A 183 -1.02 -2.94 -7.66
N ARG A 184 -1.07 -1.99 -6.69
CA ARG A 184 -1.11 -2.21 -5.26
C ARG A 184 0.10 -2.91 -4.62
N ALA A 185 1.23 -2.24 -4.58
CA ALA A 185 1.89 -2.21 -3.29
C ALA A 185 0.99 -1.35 -2.39
N ALA A 186 0.52 -1.88 -1.29
CA ALA A 186 -0.27 -1.11 -0.34
C ALA A 186 0.65 -0.04 0.24
N THR A 187 0.64 1.13 -0.37
CA THR A 187 1.41 2.28 0.09
C THR A 187 0.70 2.80 1.33
N MET A 188 1.27 2.54 2.50
CA MET A 188 0.66 2.89 3.78
C MET A 188 0.88 4.37 4.06
N PHE A 189 -0.20 5.16 3.96
CA PHE A 189 -0.29 6.49 4.54
C PHE A 189 -1.22 6.44 5.74
N PHE A 190 -0.96 7.26 6.73
CA PHE A 190 -1.80 7.34 7.92
C PHE A 190 -2.25 8.75 8.18
N THR A 191 -3.37 8.87 8.90
CA THR A 191 -3.97 10.13 9.32
C THR A 191 -3.97 10.25 10.84
N ARG A 192 -4.09 11.49 11.32
CA ARG A 192 -4.35 11.85 12.71
C ARG A 192 -5.39 12.98 12.73
N ARG A 193 -6.37 12.89 13.62
CA ARG A 193 -7.34 13.95 13.90
C ARG A 193 -6.94 14.78 15.11
#